data_f23b4ee10d803d22395a793ca0ec08b2
#
_entry.id   f23b4ee10d803d22395a793ca0ec08b2
#
_cell.length_a   1.000
_cell.length_b   1.000
_cell.length_c   1.000
_cell.angle_alpha   90.00
_cell.angle_beta   90.00
_cell.angle_gamma   90.00
#
_symmetry.space_group_name_H-M   'P 1'
#
loop_
_entity.id
_entity.type
_entity.pdbx_description
1 polymer ?
#
loop_
_entity_poly.entity_id
_entity_poly.type
_entity_poly.pdbx_seq_one_letter_code
_entity_poly.pdbx_strand_id
1 'polypeptide(L)'
;MDTTTPPAIPRSLFVFSLLYGGLVVLAGVLGTKLASLGHWPLLGDLAVESGIFAFLLLVVISSAVAELHGRDTANRLVRYGFIPLIVSMLLLTFVINIIPPAPFWKDQDAFARLLGQGARMQFAGLVSYGISQTLNVWLFSRMAADPSGKTKSTPLLLRAWIASLLSQVVDTVIFITLSFAGQDLPIGEIMKGQIISKLVLSTIMVPLFTWAFVSLGRRLDRQS
;
A
#
# COMPACT_ATOMS: atom_id res chain seq x y z
N MET A 1 -39.68 -20.33 -13.32
CA MET A 1 -38.23 -20.30 -13.19
C MET A 1 -37.78 -18.86 -13.44
N ASP A 2 -37.61 -18.11 -12.36
CA ASP A 2 -37.13 -16.72 -12.44
C ASP A 2 -35.64 -16.75 -12.76
N THR A 3 -35.29 -16.50 -14.01
CA THR A 3 -33.91 -16.34 -14.45
C THR A 3 -33.47 -14.91 -14.08
N THR A 4 -33.22 -14.68 -12.79
CA THR A 4 -32.56 -13.45 -12.38
C THR A 4 -31.13 -13.45 -12.92
N THR A 5 -30.91 -12.72 -14.01
CA THR A 5 -29.55 -12.41 -14.48
C THR A 5 -28.75 -11.85 -13.31
N PRO A 6 -27.57 -12.41 -13.02
CA PRO A 6 -26.75 -11.88 -11.95
C PRO A 6 -26.48 -10.39 -12.20
N PRO A 7 -26.50 -9.54 -11.16
CA PRO A 7 -26.28 -8.11 -11.33
C PRO A 7 -24.93 -7.87 -12.01
N ALA A 8 -24.94 -7.07 -13.08
CA ALA A 8 -23.72 -6.72 -13.80
C ALA A 8 -22.73 -6.00 -12.86
N ILE A 9 -21.46 -6.35 -12.95
CA ILE A 9 -20.41 -5.68 -12.17
C ILE A 9 -20.30 -4.23 -12.65
N PRO A 10 -20.40 -3.23 -11.75
CA PRO A 10 -20.24 -1.82 -12.12
C PRO A 10 -18.90 -1.60 -12.86
N ARG A 11 -18.92 -0.82 -13.93
CA ARG A 11 -17.71 -0.56 -14.74
C ARG A 11 -16.59 0.07 -13.93
N SER A 12 -16.92 1.00 -13.03
CA SER A 12 -15.94 1.62 -12.16
C SER A 12 -15.25 0.60 -11.26
N LEU A 13 -16.02 -0.33 -10.66
CA LEU A 13 -15.46 -1.37 -9.81
C LEU A 13 -14.53 -2.30 -10.58
N PHE A 14 -14.91 -2.69 -11.79
CA PHE A 14 -14.07 -3.52 -12.66
C PHE A 14 -12.75 -2.83 -13.00
N VAL A 15 -12.81 -1.60 -13.51
CA VAL A 15 -11.62 -0.82 -13.89
C VAL A 15 -10.71 -0.55 -12.69
N PHE A 16 -11.29 -0.16 -11.55
CA PHE A 16 -10.52 0.12 -10.34
C PHE A 16 -9.89 -1.14 -9.74
N SER A 17 -10.53 -2.30 -9.87
CA SER A 17 -9.95 -3.57 -9.44
C SER A 17 -8.74 -3.97 -10.29
N LEU A 18 -8.81 -3.78 -11.62
CA LEU A 18 -7.67 -4.02 -12.52
C LEU A 18 -6.50 -3.09 -12.21
N LEU A 19 -6.77 -1.78 -12.03
CA LEU A 19 -5.76 -0.81 -11.66
C LEU A 19 -5.14 -1.14 -10.30
N TYR A 20 -5.95 -1.51 -9.32
CA TYR A 20 -5.48 -1.89 -7.98
C TYR A 20 -4.51 -3.07 -8.06
N GLY A 21 -4.91 -4.15 -8.75
CA GLY A 21 -4.06 -5.34 -8.91
C GLY A 21 -2.73 -5.03 -9.62
N GLY A 22 -2.75 -4.22 -10.67
CA GLY A 22 -1.53 -3.79 -11.37
C GLY A 22 -0.61 -2.93 -10.51
N LEU A 23 -1.18 -1.95 -9.80
CA LEU A 23 -0.42 -1.04 -8.92
C LEU A 23 0.20 -1.76 -7.71
N VAL A 24 -0.46 -2.77 -7.15
CA VAL A 24 0.08 -3.57 -6.05
C VAL A 24 1.40 -4.24 -6.47
N VAL A 25 1.45 -4.82 -7.67
CA VAL A 25 2.66 -5.45 -8.19
C VAL A 25 3.71 -4.39 -8.53
N LEU A 26 3.29 -3.29 -9.18
CA LEU A 26 4.17 -2.20 -9.59
C LEU A 26 4.84 -1.51 -8.39
N ALA A 27 4.16 -1.43 -7.25
CA ALA A 27 4.72 -0.83 -6.03
C ALA A 27 6.04 -1.51 -5.62
N GLY A 28 6.11 -2.84 -5.67
CA GLY A 28 7.34 -3.58 -5.36
C GLY A 28 8.47 -3.31 -6.37
N VAL A 29 8.14 -3.18 -7.65
CA VAL A 29 9.12 -2.87 -8.69
C VAL A 29 9.64 -1.44 -8.55
N LEU A 30 8.75 -0.46 -8.39
CA LEU A 30 9.14 0.94 -8.19
C LEU A 30 9.92 1.17 -6.90
N GLY A 31 9.61 0.40 -5.87
CA GLY A 31 10.28 0.49 -4.57
C GLY A 31 11.77 0.17 -4.60
N THR A 32 12.25 -0.53 -5.63
CA THR A 32 13.69 -0.78 -5.80
C THR A 32 14.50 0.49 -6.07
N LYS A 33 13.84 1.57 -6.49
CA LYS A 33 14.45 2.88 -6.65
C LYS A 33 14.28 3.71 -5.38
N LEU A 34 15.38 4.23 -4.86
CA LEU A 34 15.38 5.28 -3.84
C LEU A 34 15.41 6.65 -4.53
N ALA A 35 14.45 7.51 -4.19
CA ALA A 35 14.36 8.88 -4.66
C ALA A 35 14.85 9.83 -3.58
N SER A 36 15.68 10.82 -3.94
CA SER A 36 16.09 11.89 -3.03
C SER A 36 14.95 12.90 -2.86
N LEU A 37 14.71 13.32 -1.63
CA LEU A 37 13.82 14.43 -1.28
C LEU A 37 14.59 15.74 -0.98
N GLY A 38 15.90 15.72 -1.22
CA GLY A 38 16.79 16.84 -0.98
C GLY A 38 17.23 16.97 0.46
N HIS A 39 17.98 18.06 0.72
CA HIS A 39 18.48 18.40 2.05
C HIS A 39 17.51 19.34 2.77
N TRP A 40 17.10 18.97 3.97
CA TRP A 40 16.19 19.76 4.81
C TRP A 40 16.95 20.29 6.04
N PRO A 41 16.89 21.61 6.36
CA PRO A 41 17.76 22.23 7.37
C PRO A 41 17.73 21.59 8.76
N LEU A 42 16.58 20.99 9.16
CA LEU A 42 16.41 20.38 10.48
C LEU A 42 16.43 18.84 10.46
N LEU A 43 16.32 18.22 9.28
CA LEU A 43 16.12 16.77 9.12
C LEU A 43 17.29 16.08 8.41
N GLY A 44 18.17 16.87 7.77
CA GLY A 44 19.27 16.35 6.95
C GLY A 44 18.82 15.91 5.56
N ASP A 45 19.56 15.01 4.95
CA ASP A 45 19.21 14.40 3.68
C ASP A 45 18.10 13.39 3.88
N LEU A 46 17.07 13.49 3.04
CA LEU A 46 15.93 12.60 3.06
C LEU A 46 15.84 11.80 1.76
N ALA A 47 15.54 10.54 1.91
CA ALA A 47 15.27 9.64 0.80
C ALA A 47 13.96 8.88 1.03
N VAL A 48 13.33 8.46 -0.06
CA VAL A 48 12.10 7.67 -0.03
C VAL A 48 12.16 6.57 -1.08
N GLU A 49 11.58 5.42 -0.79
CA GLU A 49 11.41 4.41 -1.81
C GLU A 49 10.27 4.81 -2.76
N SER A 50 10.49 4.63 -4.07
CA SER A 50 9.56 5.18 -5.08
C SER A 50 8.26 4.40 -5.20
N GLY A 51 8.11 3.23 -4.60
CA GLY A 51 6.85 2.50 -4.51
C GLY A 51 5.76 3.24 -3.75
N ILE A 52 6.13 4.25 -2.93
CA ILE A 52 5.18 5.10 -2.23
C ILE A 52 4.16 5.76 -3.18
N PHE A 53 4.56 6.11 -4.40
CA PHE A 53 3.64 6.72 -5.38
C PHE A 53 2.55 5.75 -5.83
N ALA A 54 2.91 4.48 -6.08
CA ALA A 54 1.93 3.44 -6.37
C ALA A 54 1.05 3.16 -5.14
N PHE A 55 1.65 3.10 -3.94
CA PHE A 55 0.93 2.91 -2.69
C PHE A 55 -0.13 4.00 -2.45
N LEU A 56 0.19 5.26 -2.71
CA LEU A 56 -0.77 6.36 -2.60
C LEU A 56 -1.96 6.18 -3.54
N LEU A 57 -1.72 5.73 -4.78
CA LEU A 57 -2.80 5.42 -5.71
C LEU A 57 -3.66 4.25 -5.24
N LEU A 58 -3.07 3.23 -4.60
CA LEU A 58 -3.84 2.15 -3.96
C LEU A 58 -4.78 2.68 -2.88
N VAL A 59 -4.30 3.61 -2.04
CA VAL A 59 -5.12 4.27 -1.01
C VAL A 59 -6.25 5.07 -1.65
N VAL A 60 -5.96 5.82 -2.71
CA VAL A 60 -6.95 6.60 -3.47
C VAL A 60 -8.02 5.69 -4.07
N ILE A 61 -7.62 4.62 -4.75
CA ILE A 61 -8.55 3.68 -5.38
C ILE A 61 -9.43 2.99 -4.33
N SER A 62 -8.84 2.50 -3.23
CA SER A 62 -9.61 1.87 -2.17
C SER A 62 -10.60 2.83 -1.52
N SER A 63 -10.22 4.10 -1.34
CA SER A 63 -11.10 5.17 -0.84
C SER A 63 -12.23 5.49 -1.82
N ALA A 64 -11.93 5.58 -3.12
CA ALA A 64 -12.93 5.80 -4.15
C ALA A 64 -13.92 4.63 -4.25
N VAL A 65 -13.45 3.38 -4.16
CA VAL A 65 -14.31 2.20 -4.12
C VAL A 65 -15.17 2.19 -2.86
N ALA A 66 -14.62 2.60 -1.71
CA ALA A 66 -15.39 2.70 -0.47
C ALA A 66 -16.53 3.71 -0.57
N GLU A 67 -16.29 4.84 -1.24
CA GLU A 67 -17.30 5.89 -1.47
C GLU A 67 -18.37 5.48 -2.49
N LEU A 68 -17.97 4.79 -3.56
CA LEU A 68 -18.87 4.42 -4.66
C LEU A 68 -19.64 3.12 -4.38
N HIS A 69 -18.99 2.14 -3.77
CA HIS A 69 -19.49 0.76 -3.66
C HIS A 69 -19.53 0.23 -2.22
N GLY A 70 -19.23 1.08 -1.24
CA GLY A 70 -19.26 0.76 0.18
C GLY A 70 -17.97 0.15 0.72
N ARG A 71 -17.82 0.24 2.06
CA ARG A 71 -16.62 -0.21 2.78
C ARG A 71 -16.32 -1.69 2.63
N ASP A 72 -17.36 -2.53 2.62
CA ASP A 72 -17.17 -3.98 2.51
C ASP A 72 -16.56 -4.38 1.16
N THR A 73 -16.98 -3.71 0.07
CA THR A 73 -16.40 -3.89 -1.27
C THR A 73 -14.94 -3.44 -1.30
N ALA A 74 -14.64 -2.29 -0.73
CA ALA A 74 -13.26 -1.80 -0.62
C ALA A 74 -12.37 -2.74 0.21
N ASN A 75 -12.88 -3.24 1.34
CA ASN A 75 -12.15 -4.21 2.17
C ASN A 75 -11.89 -5.54 1.43
N ARG A 76 -12.85 -5.98 0.61
CA ARG A 76 -12.65 -7.16 -0.27
C ARG A 76 -11.60 -6.87 -1.33
N LEU A 77 -11.64 -5.69 -1.97
CA LEU A 77 -10.64 -5.27 -2.95
C LEU A 77 -9.23 -5.30 -2.36
N VAL A 78 -9.04 -4.71 -1.18
CA VAL A 78 -7.73 -4.70 -0.48
C VAL A 78 -7.29 -6.12 -0.16
N ARG A 79 -8.16 -6.96 0.41
CA ARG A 79 -7.82 -8.35 0.74
C ARG A 79 -7.45 -9.19 -0.49
N TYR A 80 -8.23 -9.07 -1.57
CA TYR A 80 -7.95 -9.80 -2.81
C TYR A 80 -6.76 -9.23 -3.57
N GLY A 81 -6.41 -7.95 -3.35
CA GLY A 81 -5.19 -7.33 -3.85
C GLY A 81 -3.90 -8.00 -3.37
N PHE A 82 -3.92 -8.75 -2.26
CA PHE A 82 -2.78 -9.57 -1.85
C PHE A 82 -2.54 -10.78 -2.75
N ILE A 83 -3.55 -11.25 -3.49
CA ILE A 83 -3.39 -12.39 -4.41
C ILE A 83 -2.38 -12.07 -5.51
N PRO A 84 -2.55 -11.02 -6.34
CA PRO A 84 -1.55 -10.66 -7.34
C PRO A 84 -0.19 -10.32 -6.74
N LEU A 85 -0.14 -9.75 -5.53
CA LEU A 85 1.10 -9.49 -4.81
C LEU A 85 1.86 -10.80 -4.52
N ILE A 86 1.19 -11.77 -3.91
CA ILE A 86 1.78 -13.07 -3.56
C ILE A 86 2.21 -13.83 -4.82
N VAL A 87 1.34 -13.85 -5.84
CA VAL A 87 1.63 -14.52 -7.11
C VAL A 87 2.86 -13.89 -7.78
N SER A 88 2.94 -12.56 -7.85
CA SER A 88 4.10 -11.89 -8.46
C SER A 88 5.39 -12.14 -7.67
N MET A 89 5.34 -12.11 -6.33
CA MET A 89 6.48 -12.41 -5.48
C MET A 89 7.00 -13.83 -5.69
N LEU A 90 6.11 -14.83 -5.71
CA LEU A 90 6.47 -16.22 -5.94
C LEU A 90 7.01 -16.44 -7.35
N LEU A 91 6.37 -15.82 -8.36
CA LEU A 91 6.80 -15.93 -9.76
C LEU A 91 8.18 -15.28 -9.98
N LEU A 92 8.42 -14.10 -9.42
CA LEU A 92 9.73 -13.46 -9.48
C LEU A 92 10.81 -14.32 -8.81
N THR A 93 10.52 -14.85 -7.62
CA THR A 93 11.45 -15.72 -6.90
C THR A 93 11.75 -16.99 -7.70
N PHE A 94 10.73 -17.60 -8.30
CA PHE A 94 10.86 -18.79 -9.15
C PHE A 94 11.73 -18.50 -10.38
N VAL A 95 11.41 -17.44 -11.13
CA VAL A 95 12.14 -17.10 -12.36
C VAL A 95 13.61 -16.77 -12.08
N ILE A 96 13.88 -16.02 -11.00
CA ILE A 96 15.25 -15.60 -10.66
C ILE A 96 16.11 -16.80 -10.24
N ASN A 97 15.57 -17.74 -9.44
CA ASN A 97 16.37 -18.77 -8.79
C ASN A 97 16.34 -20.13 -9.52
N ILE A 98 15.29 -20.40 -10.32
CA ILE A 98 15.07 -21.73 -10.92
C ILE A 98 15.29 -21.70 -12.42
N ILE A 99 14.94 -20.61 -13.11
CA ILE A 99 15.07 -20.55 -14.57
C ILE A 99 16.47 -20.06 -14.95
N PRO A 100 17.28 -20.89 -15.65
CA PRO A 100 18.63 -20.47 -16.07
C PRO A 100 18.54 -19.40 -17.17
N PRO A 101 19.45 -18.41 -17.18
CA PRO A 101 19.52 -17.42 -18.25
C PRO A 101 19.95 -18.05 -19.58
N ALA A 102 19.50 -17.49 -20.71
CA ALA A 102 19.96 -17.87 -22.02
C ALA A 102 21.47 -17.56 -22.15
N PRO A 103 22.27 -18.41 -22.88
CA PRO A 103 23.73 -18.24 -22.95
C PRO A 103 24.21 -16.89 -23.50
N PHE A 104 23.41 -16.22 -24.30
CA PHE A 104 23.71 -14.93 -24.89
C PHE A 104 23.20 -13.73 -24.07
N TRP A 105 22.42 -13.96 -22.99
CA TRP A 105 21.86 -12.89 -22.16
C TRP A 105 22.79 -12.57 -20.98
N LYS A 106 23.25 -11.31 -20.93
CA LYS A 106 24.28 -10.87 -19.96
C LYS A 106 23.73 -10.13 -18.75
N ASP A 107 22.43 -9.83 -18.71
CA ASP A 107 21.83 -8.95 -17.71
C ASP A 107 21.20 -9.69 -16.52
N GLN A 108 21.56 -10.99 -16.33
CA GLN A 108 21.00 -11.81 -15.24
C GLN A 108 21.21 -11.18 -13.86
N ASP A 109 22.42 -10.67 -13.59
CA ASP A 109 22.74 -10.09 -12.27
C ASP A 109 21.96 -8.80 -12.01
N ALA A 110 21.78 -7.96 -13.02
CA ALA A 110 20.97 -6.74 -12.92
C ALA A 110 19.48 -7.07 -12.70
N PHE A 111 18.97 -8.04 -13.45
CA PHE A 111 17.62 -8.54 -13.33
C PHE A 111 17.35 -9.13 -11.94
N ALA A 112 18.19 -10.05 -11.48
CA ALA A 112 18.08 -10.69 -10.18
C ALA A 112 18.19 -9.68 -9.03
N ARG A 113 19.10 -8.71 -9.13
CA ARG A 113 19.28 -7.66 -8.13
C ARG A 113 18.05 -6.77 -8.01
N LEU A 114 17.52 -6.25 -9.13
CA LEU A 114 16.40 -5.33 -9.10
C LEU A 114 15.07 -6.02 -8.76
N LEU A 115 14.78 -7.13 -9.45
CA LEU A 115 13.48 -7.80 -9.25
C LEU A 115 13.47 -8.66 -7.98
N GLY A 116 14.60 -9.20 -7.56
CA GLY A 116 14.75 -9.87 -6.26
C GLY A 116 14.52 -8.89 -5.10
N GLN A 117 15.04 -7.67 -5.18
CA GLN A 117 14.73 -6.61 -4.23
C GLN A 117 13.23 -6.26 -4.25
N GLY A 118 12.60 -6.20 -5.41
CA GLY A 118 11.15 -5.99 -5.56
C GLY A 118 10.33 -7.07 -4.86
N ALA A 119 10.69 -8.34 -5.03
CA ALA A 119 10.04 -9.46 -4.34
C ALA A 119 10.21 -9.36 -2.81
N ARG A 120 11.40 -8.98 -2.32
CA ARG A 120 11.66 -8.73 -0.90
C ARG A 120 10.78 -7.60 -0.35
N MET A 121 10.62 -6.52 -1.10
CA MET A 121 9.77 -5.39 -0.71
C MET A 121 8.29 -5.77 -0.68
N GLN A 122 7.83 -6.59 -1.63
CA GLN A 122 6.47 -7.13 -1.62
C GLN A 122 6.21 -7.99 -0.37
N PHE A 123 7.16 -8.84 0.00
CA PHE A 123 7.10 -9.61 1.25
C PHE A 123 7.09 -8.70 2.48
N ALA A 124 7.97 -7.71 2.52
CA ALA A 124 8.02 -6.73 3.60
C ALA A 124 6.69 -5.97 3.74
N GLY A 125 6.09 -5.56 2.61
CA GLY A 125 4.79 -4.91 2.57
C GLY A 125 3.65 -5.78 3.10
N LEU A 126 3.64 -7.07 2.75
CA LEU A 126 2.65 -8.03 3.25
C LEU A 126 2.74 -8.20 4.78
N VAL A 127 3.94 -8.36 5.30
CA VAL A 127 4.19 -8.55 6.74
C VAL A 127 3.88 -7.26 7.51
N SER A 128 4.41 -6.12 7.06
CA SER A 128 4.22 -4.83 7.73
C SER A 128 2.74 -4.45 7.78
N TYR A 129 2.03 -4.60 6.66
CA TYR A 129 0.59 -4.34 6.59
C TYR A 129 -0.20 -5.24 7.54
N GLY A 130 0.06 -6.54 7.57
CA GLY A 130 -0.63 -7.48 8.45
C GLY A 130 -0.48 -7.11 9.93
N ILE A 131 0.74 -6.77 10.34
CA ILE A 131 1.04 -6.36 11.72
C ILE A 131 0.43 -5.00 12.04
N SER A 132 0.61 -4.01 11.16
CA SER A 132 0.13 -2.64 11.38
C SER A 132 -1.40 -2.56 11.42
N GLN A 133 -2.11 -3.32 10.60
CA GLN A 133 -3.57 -3.38 10.63
C GLN A 133 -4.09 -4.04 11.91
N THR A 134 -3.45 -5.11 12.35
CA THR A 134 -3.79 -5.75 13.63
C THR A 134 -3.58 -4.79 14.80
N LEU A 135 -2.46 -4.07 14.79
CA LEU A 135 -2.15 -3.04 15.80
C LEU A 135 -3.17 -1.90 15.76
N ASN A 136 -3.56 -1.43 14.56
CA ASN A 136 -4.56 -0.37 14.41
C ASN A 136 -5.89 -0.74 15.06
N VAL A 137 -6.39 -1.94 14.75
CA VAL A 137 -7.65 -2.46 15.33
C VAL A 137 -7.52 -2.60 16.84
N TRP A 138 -6.40 -3.15 17.33
CA TRP A 138 -6.15 -3.33 18.75
C TRP A 138 -6.09 -2.00 19.50
N LEU A 139 -5.33 -1.02 19.00
CA LEU A 139 -5.21 0.32 19.58
C LEU A 139 -6.56 1.01 19.64
N PHE A 140 -7.30 1.00 18.51
CA PHE A 140 -8.62 1.61 18.43
C PHE A 140 -9.58 1.00 19.45
N SER A 141 -9.62 -0.32 19.55
CA SER A 141 -10.46 -1.05 20.49
C SER A 141 -10.05 -0.80 21.93
N ARG A 142 -8.75 -0.78 22.22
CA ARG A 142 -8.21 -0.53 23.56
C ARG A 142 -8.54 0.89 24.07
N MET A 143 -8.50 1.88 23.16
CA MET A 143 -8.89 3.24 23.51
C MET A 143 -10.42 3.42 23.64
N ALA A 144 -11.21 2.50 23.08
CA ALA A 144 -12.66 2.48 23.23
C ALA A 144 -13.11 1.83 24.54
N ALA A 145 -12.34 0.85 25.04
CA ALA A 145 -12.67 0.12 26.25
C ALA A 145 -12.36 0.95 27.52
N ASP A 146 -13.37 1.15 28.35
CA ASP A 146 -13.20 1.65 29.71
C ASP A 146 -13.40 0.47 30.70
N PRO A 147 -12.41 0.14 31.54
CA PRO A 147 -12.56 -0.90 32.57
C PRO A 147 -13.65 -0.58 33.59
N SER A 148 -14.05 0.68 33.76
CA SER A 148 -15.07 1.14 34.71
C SER A 148 -16.49 1.20 34.11
N GLY A 149 -16.68 0.82 32.83
CA GLY A 149 -17.99 0.86 32.14
C GLY A 149 -18.52 2.25 31.83
N LYS A 150 -17.77 3.31 32.13
CA LYS A 150 -18.10 4.68 31.74
C LYS A 150 -17.48 4.95 30.37
N THR A 151 -18.30 5.40 29.42
CA THR A 151 -17.83 5.76 28.07
C THR A 151 -16.74 6.85 28.18
N LYS A 152 -15.49 6.50 27.82
CA LYS A 152 -14.44 7.53 27.75
C LYS A 152 -14.87 8.62 26.78
N SER A 153 -14.78 9.86 27.24
CA SER A 153 -15.14 11.05 26.47
C SER A 153 -14.20 11.36 25.30
N THR A 154 -13.26 10.45 24.97
CA THR A 154 -12.35 10.65 23.84
C THR A 154 -13.12 10.55 22.52
N PRO A 155 -13.17 11.61 21.71
CA PRO A 155 -13.89 11.61 20.46
C PRO A 155 -13.48 10.45 19.55
N LEU A 156 -14.46 9.84 18.88
CA LEU A 156 -14.23 8.72 17.96
C LEU A 156 -13.14 9.02 16.93
N LEU A 157 -13.16 10.24 16.37
CA LEU A 157 -12.19 10.70 15.38
C LEU A 157 -10.77 10.74 15.95
N LEU A 158 -10.59 11.22 17.19
CA LEU A 158 -9.28 11.28 17.82
C LEU A 158 -8.69 9.89 18.07
N ARG A 159 -9.52 8.94 18.51
CA ARG A 159 -9.09 7.54 18.69
C ARG A 159 -8.68 6.90 17.35
N ALA A 160 -9.49 7.12 16.32
CA ALA A 160 -9.19 6.62 14.98
C ALA A 160 -7.90 7.23 14.43
N TRP A 161 -7.69 8.53 14.63
CA TRP A 161 -6.50 9.24 14.17
C TRP A 161 -5.23 8.74 14.88
N ILE A 162 -5.25 8.64 16.22
CA ILE A 162 -4.10 8.14 17.00
C ILE A 162 -3.77 6.69 16.62
N ALA A 163 -4.77 5.80 16.54
CA ALA A 163 -4.55 4.42 16.16
C ALA A 163 -3.96 4.30 14.75
N SER A 164 -4.47 5.10 13.80
CA SER A 164 -3.96 5.14 12.43
C SER A 164 -2.52 5.65 12.36
N LEU A 165 -2.22 6.75 13.07
CA LEU A 165 -0.88 7.35 13.06
C LEU A 165 0.17 6.37 13.61
N LEU A 166 -0.10 5.78 14.78
CA LEU A 166 0.83 4.84 15.42
C LEU A 166 1.04 3.58 14.57
N SER A 167 -0.05 3.03 14.01
CA SER A 167 0.08 1.86 13.14
C SER A 167 0.84 2.15 11.84
N GLN A 168 0.70 3.34 11.26
CA GLN A 168 1.48 3.75 10.08
C GLN A 168 2.98 3.92 10.38
N VAL A 169 3.33 4.41 11.57
CA VAL A 169 4.75 4.46 11.99
C VAL A 169 5.31 3.03 12.13
N VAL A 170 4.59 2.14 12.79
CA VAL A 170 5.00 0.74 12.94
C VAL A 170 5.09 0.05 11.58
N ASP A 171 4.13 0.27 10.69
CA ASP A 171 4.18 -0.22 9.30
C ASP A 171 5.47 0.22 8.61
N THR A 172 5.81 1.50 8.69
CA THR A 172 7.01 2.04 8.04
C THR A 172 8.29 1.45 8.64
N VAL A 173 8.36 1.34 9.97
CA VAL A 173 9.53 0.75 10.64
C VAL A 173 9.74 -0.70 10.19
N ILE A 174 8.69 -1.52 10.21
CA ILE A 174 8.77 -2.92 9.80
C ILE A 174 9.10 -3.02 8.31
N PHE A 175 8.39 -2.28 7.47
CA PHE A 175 8.58 -2.29 6.02
C PHE A 175 10.01 -1.93 5.63
N ILE A 176 10.53 -0.80 6.09
CA ILE A 176 11.88 -0.33 5.76
C ILE A 176 12.94 -1.28 6.30
N THR A 177 12.78 -1.76 7.53
CA THR A 177 13.71 -2.72 8.12
C THR A 177 13.76 -4.01 7.32
N LEU A 178 12.63 -4.62 7.01
CA LEU A 178 12.57 -5.86 6.24
C LEU A 178 13.05 -5.67 4.80
N SER A 179 12.76 -4.53 4.17
CA SER A 179 13.14 -4.24 2.79
C SER A 179 14.65 -4.03 2.64
N PHE A 180 15.29 -3.35 3.59
CA PHE A 180 16.64 -2.85 3.42
C PHE A 180 17.66 -3.37 4.45
N ALA A 181 17.27 -4.14 5.47
CA ALA A 181 18.22 -4.71 6.44
C ALA A 181 19.28 -5.57 5.75
N GLY A 182 20.53 -5.39 6.15
CA GLY A 182 21.70 -6.08 5.58
C GLY A 182 22.20 -5.48 4.27
N GLN A 183 21.67 -4.33 3.85
CA GLN A 183 22.22 -3.53 2.76
C GLN A 183 22.99 -2.34 3.34
N ASP A 184 24.04 -1.93 2.65
CA ASP A 184 24.82 -0.74 3.05
C ASP A 184 24.12 0.54 2.61
N LEU A 185 23.00 0.84 3.29
CA LEU A 185 22.13 1.97 3.01
C LEU A 185 21.83 2.76 4.28
N PRO A 186 21.62 4.10 4.19
CA PRO A 186 21.27 4.96 5.31
C PRO A 186 19.79 4.76 5.71
N ILE A 187 19.48 3.64 6.37
CA ILE A 187 18.11 3.23 6.73
C ILE A 187 17.38 4.32 7.51
N GLY A 188 18.09 5.07 8.39
CA GLY A 188 17.49 6.16 9.15
C GLY A 188 16.97 7.31 8.28
N GLU A 189 17.68 7.68 7.22
CA GLU A 189 17.27 8.71 6.27
C GLU A 189 16.06 8.26 5.43
N ILE A 190 16.11 7.00 4.98
CA ILE A 190 14.99 6.38 4.23
C ILE A 190 13.74 6.33 5.12
N MET A 191 13.88 5.91 6.38
CA MET A 191 12.75 5.82 7.31
C MET A 191 12.12 7.19 7.61
N LYS A 192 12.94 8.20 7.89
CA LYS A 192 12.46 9.59 8.08
C LYS A 192 11.76 10.10 6.83
N GLY A 193 12.40 9.95 5.67
CA GLY A 193 11.86 10.35 4.38
C GLY A 193 10.52 9.67 4.09
N GLN A 194 10.39 8.37 4.36
CA GLN A 194 9.17 7.61 4.17
C GLN A 194 8.03 8.10 5.09
N ILE A 195 8.31 8.34 6.37
CA ILE A 195 7.30 8.84 7.32
C ILE A 195 6.80 10.22 6.88
N ILE A 196 7.72 11.13 6.56
CA ILE A 196 7.39 12.50 6.15
C ILE A 196 6.61 12.48 4.83
N SER A 197 7.07 11.72 3.84
CA SER A 197 6.40 11.59 2.54
C SER A 197 4.99 11.03 2.69
N LYS A 198 4.80 9.97 3.47
CA LYS A 198 3.46 9.42 3.76
C LYS A 198 2.55 10.48 4.38
N LEU A 199 3.06 11.24 5.35
CA LEU A 199 2.27 12.26 6.03
C LEU A 199 1.88 13.41 5.08
N VAL A 200 2.83 13.96 4.35
CA VAL A 200 2.61 15.10 3.43
C VAL A 200 1.73 14.69 2.25
N LEU A 201 2.11 13.60 1.57
CA LEU A 201 1.41 13.15 0.37
C LEU A 201 0.00 12.64 0.68
N SER A 202 -0.19 11.92 1.80
CA SER A 202 -1.52 11.47 2.21
C SER A 202 -2.44 12.63 2.58
N THR A 203 -1.90 13.68 3.18
CA THR A 203 -2.71 14.85 3.58
C THR A 203 -3.15 15.67 2.37
N ILE A 204 -2.28 15.83 1.36
CA ILE A 204 -2.55 16.72 0.22
C ILE A 204 -3.13 15.92 -0.96
N MET A 205 -2.47 14.83 -1.37
CA MET A 205 -2.79 14.15 -2.63
C MET A 205 -3.96 13.17 -2.50
N VAL A 206 -4.09 12.47 -1.37
CA VAL A 206 -5.16 11.47 -1.23
C VAL A 206 -6.56 12.10 -1.34
N PRO A 207 -6.91 13.21 -0.66
CA PRO A 207 -8.22 13.83 -0.82
C PRO A 207 -8.47 14.30 -2.26
N LEU A 208 -7.48 14.95 -2.88
CA LEU A 208 -7.58 15.49 -4.24
C LEU A 208 -7.82 14.38 -5.27
N PHE A 209 -6.99 13.35 -5.24
CA PHE A 209 -7.12 12.25 -6.18
C PHE A 209 -8.35 11.37 -5.89
N THR A 210 -8.73 11.18 -4.63
CA THR A 210 -9.98 10.45 -4.30
C THR A 210 -11.17 11.15 -4.92
N TRP A 211 -11.26 12.48 -4.83
CA TRP A 211 -12.32 13.25 -5.51
C TRP A 211 -12.31 13.03 -7.02
N ALA A 212 -11.14 13.07 -7.66
CA ALA A 212 -11.00 12.84 -9.10
C ALA A 212 -11.43 11.42 -9.49
N PHE A 213 -10.99 10.39 -8.74
CA PHE A 213 -11.34 8.99 -9.00
C PHE A 213 -12.82 8.71 -8.74
N VAL A 214 -13.43 9.28 -7.70
CA VAL A 214 -14.87 9.18 -7.47
C VAL A 214 -15.64 9.82 -8.63
N SER A 215 -15.20 10.97 -9.11
CA SER A 215 -15.82 11.65 -10.26
C SER A 215 -15.69 10.82 -11.54
N LEU A 216 -14.54 10.21 -11.78
CA LEU A 216 -14.31 9.28 -12.88
C LEU A 216 -15.21 8.03 -12.76
N GLY A 217 -15.27 7.43 -11.59
CA GLY A 217 -16.09 6.25 -11.34
C GLY A 217 -17.58 6.50 -11.60
N ARG A 218 -18.11 7.63 -11.12
CA ARG A 218 -19.50 8.05 -11.42
C ARG A 218 -19.75 8.22 -12.91
N ARG A 219 -18.77 8.69 -13.69
CA ARG A 219 -18.89 8.79 -15.16
C ARG A 219 -18.91 7.42 -15.82
N LEU A 220 -18.03 6.51 -15.39
CA LEU A 220 -17.99 5.13 -15.92
C LEU A 220 -19.29 4.37 -15.68
N ASP A 221 -19.88 4.53 -14.49
CA ASP A 221 -21.12 3.83 -14.14
C ASP A 221 -22.36 4.43 -14.79
N ARG A 222 -22.34 5.72 -15.20
CA ARG A 222 -23.43 6.35 -15.97
C ARG A 222 -23.49 5.90 -17.43
N GLN A 223 -22.42 5.33 -17.95
CA GLN A 223 -22.32 4.85 -19.34
C GLN A 223 -22.67 3.35 -19.48
N SER A 224 -23.05 2.72 -18.39
CA SER A 224 -23.56 1.37 -18.34
C SER A 224 -25.07 1.39 -18.25
#